data_5aecc304de9fd8c1ae176cba129766a4
#
_entry.id   5aecc304de9fd8c1ae176cba129766a4
#
_cell.length_a   1.000
_cell.length_b   1.000
_cell.length_c   1.000
_cell.angle_alpha   90.00
_cell.angle_beta   90.00
_cell.angle_gamma   90.00
#
_symmetry.space_group_name_H-M   'P 1'
#
loop_
_entity.id
_entity.type
_entity.pdbx_description
1 polymer ?
#
loop_
_entity_poly.entity_id
_entity_poly.type
_entity_poly.pdbx_seq_one_letter_code
_entity_poly.pdbx_strand_id
1 'polypeptide(L)'
;MALPELQTLRYELHDGIATITLHRPDKLNAFTTRMGGELIAAFDHTDADDAVRAVIVTGAGRAFCAGADLSGGGQTFDYAARPQAAQQETRVGEVYRDGGGRVTLRIYRSLKPVIGAINGAAVGIGMTLQLPMDMRLASTEARFGFVFARRGITPEAASSWFLPRLVGMQTALEWCFTGRVFAAQEALERGLVRSLHAPDELLPA
;
A
#
# COMPACT_ATOMS: atom_id res chain seq x y z
N MET A 1 21.05 -3.89 8.32
CA MET A 1 20.42 -3.50 9.61
C MET A 1 19.49 -4.66 10.04
N ALA A 2 19.46 -5.06 11.32
CA ALA A 2 18.56 -6.13 11.75
C ALA A 2 17.10 -5.68 11.61
N LEU A 3 16.24 -6.58 11.11
CA LEU A 3 14.80 -6.34 11.03
C LEU A 3 14.23 -6.26 12.47
N PRO A 4 13.49 -5.20 12.83
CA PRO A 4 12.86 -5.12 14.14
C PRO A 4 11.78 -6.19 14.30
N GLU A 5 11.32 -6.44 15.52
CA GLU A 5 10.15 -7.29 15.78
C GLU A 5 8.91 -6.69 15.11
N LEU A 6 8.28 -7.47 14.22
CA LEU A 6 7.11 -7.07 13.45
C LEU A 6 5.83 -7.56 14.15
N GLN A 7 4.87 -6.67 14.33
CA GLN A 7 3.57 -6.98 14.96
C GLN A 7 2.41 -6.93 13.96
N THR A 8 2.56 -6.16 12.88
CA THR A 8 1.51 -5.95 11.87
C THR A 8 1.89 -6.46 10.49
N LEU A 9 3.11 -6.96 10.37
CA LEU A 9 3.65 -7.60 9.16
C LEU A 9 4.19 -8.98 9.48
N ARG A 10 4.31 -9.80 8.44
CA ARG A 10 5.20 -10.97 8.39
C ARG A 10 6.25 -10.73 7.33
N TYR A 11 7.45 -11.22 7.57
CA TYR A 11 8.57 -11.17 6.63
C TYR A 11 9.15 -12.57 6.48
N GLU A 12 9.25 -13.04 5.25
CA GLU A 12 9.82 -14.32 4.90
C GLU A 12 10.78 -14.13 3.73
N LEU A 13 11.95 -14.79 3.78
CA LEU A 13 12.92 -14.80 2.69
C LEU A 13 13.10 -16.24 2.22
N HIS A 14 12.81 -16.49 0.95
CA HIS A 14 12.98 -17.79 0.31
C HIS A 14 13.55 -17.58 -1.10
N ASP A 15 14.61 -18.26 -1.44
CA ASP A 15 15.27 -18.23 -2.76
C ASP A 15 15.55 -16.81 -3.31
N GLY A 16 15.91 -15.89 -2.43
CA GLY A 16 16.19 -14.50 -2.78
C GLY A 16 14.95 -13.62 -2.95
N ILE A 17 13.76 -14.13 -2.69
CA ILE A 17 12.50 -13.39 -2.72
C ILE A 17 12.06 -13.09 -1.29
N ALA A 18 12.01 -11.82 -0.93
CA ALA A 18 11.44 -11.37 0.33
C ALA A 18 9.94 -11.16 0.18
N THR A 19 9.13 -11.90 0.94
CA THR A 19 7.68 -11.70 0.99
C THR A 19 7.31 -10.91 2.24
N ILE A 20 6.75 -9.72 2.04
CA ILE A 20 6.21 -8.86 3.09
C ILE A 20 4.69 -9.02 3.07
N THR A 21 4.13 -9.65 4.11
CA THR A 21 2.69 -9.85 4.23
C THR A 21 2.10 -8.88 5.24
N LEU A 22 1.16 -8.04 4.83
CA LEU A 22 0.35 -7.22 5.74
C LEU A 22 -0.47 -8.16 6.63
N HIS A 23 -0.26 -8.11 7.96
CA HIS A 23 -0.77 -9.14 8.86
C HIS A 23 -1.61 -8.61 10.01
N ARG A 24 -2.81 -8.16 9.67
CA ARG A 24 -3.92 -7.84 10.58
C ARG A 24 -5.24 -8.37 9.99
N PRO A 25 -5.35 -9.68 9.70
CA PRO A 25 -6.47 -10.23 8.93
C PRO A 25 -7.84 -9.95 9.57
N ASP A 26 -7.92 -9.94 10.90
CA ASP A 26 -9.15 -9.61 11.66
C ASP A 26 -9.63 -8.17 11.44
N LYS A 27 -8.75 -7.29 10.98
CA LYS A 27 -9.02 -5.89 10.65
C LYS A 27 -8.88 -5.61 9.15
N LEU A 28 -8.97 -6.66 8.31
CA LEU A 28 -8.77 -6.57 6.85
C LEU A 28 -7.47 -5.84 6.47
N ASN A 29 -6.42 -6.05 7.24
CA ASN A 29 -5.12 -5.40 7.11
C ASN A 29 -5.18 -3.87 7.09
N ALA A 30 -6.13 -3.28 7.85
CA ALA A 30 -6.28 -1.83 7.96
C ALA A 30 -4.97 -1.19 8.44
N PHE A 31 -4.57 -0.14 7.72
CA PHE A 31 -3.28 0.53 7.87
C PHE A 31 -3.24 1.36 9.15
N THR A 32 -2.16 1.21 9.90
CA THR A 32 -1.86 1.98 11.12
C THR A 32 -0.51 2.67 10.98
N THR A 33 -0.24 3.65 11.85
CA THR A 33 1.09 4.29 11.96
C THR A 33 2.18 3.25 12.23
N ARG A 34 1.91 2.25 13.09
CA ARG A 34 2.83 1.14 13.34
C ARG A 34 3.14 0.37 12.06
N MET A 35 2.12 -0.07 11.32
CA MET A 35 2.31 -0.78 10.05
C MET A 35 3.16 0.04 9.07
N GLY A 36 2.94 1.35 9.01
CA GLY A 36 3.76 2.24 8.19
C GLY A 36 5.23 2.25 8.59
N GLY A 37 5.53 2.31 9.89
CA GLY A 37 6.89 2.22 10.42
C GLY A 37 7.54 0.87 10.14
N GLU A 38 6.82 -0.21 10.35
CA GLU A 38 7.28 -1.57 10.07
C GLU A 38 7.54 -1.80 8.57
N LEU A 39 6.70 -1.26 7.68
CA LEU A 39 6.93 -1.31 6.22
C LEU A 39 8.22 -0.58 5.85
N ILE A 40 8.46 0.63 6.37
CA ILE A 40 9.70 1.37 6.12
C ILE A 40 10.90 0.54 6.57
N ALA A 41 10.87 0.00 7.79
CA ALA A 41 11.96 -0.82 8.32
C ALA A 41 12.18 -2.11 7.51
N ALA A 42 11.11 -2.75 7.04
CA ALA A 42 11.19 -3.94 6.19
C ALA A 42 11.88 -3.61 4.85
N PHE A 43 11.52 -2.49 4.21
CA PHE A 43 12.19 -2.06 2.97
C PHE A 43 13.62 -1.60 3.19
N ASP A 44 13.95 -0.99 4.35
CA ASP A 44 15.34 -0.67 4.72
C ASP A 44 16.16 -1.96 4.88
N HIS A 45 15.56 -2.99 5.47
CA HIS A 45 16.19 -4.30 5.62
C HIS A 45 16.41 -4.98 4.27
N THR A 46 15.40 -5.03 3.39
CA THR A 46 15.54 -5.66 2.06
C THR A 46 16.61 -4.99 1.19
N ASP A 47 16.74 -3.67 1.27
CA ASP A 47 17.76 -2.94 0.50
C ASP A 47 19.17 -3.20 1.04
N ALA A 48 19.31 -3.44 2.35
CA ALA A 48 20.61 -3.69 3.00
C ALA A 48 21.04 -5.17 2.96
N ASP A 49 20.16 -6.08 2.57
CA ASP A 49 20.44 -7.52 2.51
C ASP A 49 20.68 -7.96 1.06
N ASP A 50 21.94 -8.34 0.76
CA ASP A 50 22.33 -8.82 -0.57
C ASP A 50 21.70 -10.17 -0.93
N ALA A 51 21.20 -10.93 0.05
CA ALA A 51 20.44 -12.16 -0.20
C ALA A 51 19.06 -11.87 -0.82
N VAL A 52 18.53 -10.67 -0.64
CA VAL A 52 17.25 -10.25 -1.25
C VAL A 52 17.47 -9.77 -2.67
N ARG A 53 16.79 -10.39 -3.63
CA ARG A 53 16.84 -10.03 -5.06
C ARG A 53 15.54 -9.37 -5.56
N ALA A 54 14.41 -9.68 -4.94
CA ALA A 54 13.12 -9.10 -5.24
C ALA A 54 12.23 -9.09 -3.99
N VAL A 55 11.21 -8.23 -3.98
CA VAL A 55 10.26 -8.10 -2.87
C VAL A 55 8.84 -8.33 -3.39
N ILE A 56 8.08 -9.19 -2.73
CA ILE A 56 6.65 -9.33 -2.93
C ILE A 56 5.93 -8.70 -1.74
N VAL A 57 4.89 -7.90 -2.00
CA VAL A 57 4.00 -7.36 -0.96
C VAL A 57 2.60 -7.91 -1.16
N THR A 58 2.04 -8.54 -0.13
CA THR A 58 0.70 -9.12 -0.16
C THR A 58 -0.04 -8.90 1.16
N GLY A 59 -1.29 -9.35 1.27
CA GLY A 59 -2.10 -9.27 2.49
C GLY A 59 -2.50 -10.64 3.03
N ALA A 60 -2.49 -10.80 4.34
CA ALA A 60 -3.02 -12.00 5.00
C ALA A 60 -4.55 -12.05 4.91
N GLY A 61 -5.11 -13.24 4.70
CA GLY A 61 -6.56 -13.46 4.65
C GLY A 61 -7.22 -12.89 3.39
N ARG A 62 -8.44 -12.37 3.53
CA ARG A 62 -9.32 -11.99 2.40
C ARG A 62 -9.11 -10.59 1.83
N ALA A 63 -8.19 -9.81 2.36
CA ALA A 63 -7.94 -8.44 1.90
C ALA A 63 -6.45 -8.18 1.72
N PHE A 64 -6.11 -7.36 0.75
CA PHE A 64 -4.78 -6.76 0.70
C PHE A 64 -4.67 -5.71 1.82
N CYS A 65 -5.43 -4.63 1.73
CA CYS A 65 -5.54 -3.60 2.77
C CYS A 65 -6.81 -2.78 2.56
N ALA A 66 -7.72 -2.79 3.53
CA ALA A 66 -9.04 -2.15 3.40
C ALA A 66 -9.05 -0.63 3.71
N GLY A 67 -7.87 0.00 3.78
CA GLY A 67 -7.74 1.43 4.06
C GLY A 67 -7.16 1.75 5.42
N ALA A 68 -7.23 3.01 5.84
CA ALA A 68 -6.78 3.43 7.15
C ALA A 68 -7.61 2.78 8.27
N ASP A 69 -6.96 2.46 9.39
CA ASP A 69 -7.67 1.99 10.59
C ASP A 69 -8.51 3.14 11.17
N LEU A 70 -9.83 2.99 11.09
CA LEU A 70 -10.79 4.01 11.54
C LEU A 70 -11.22 3.82 13.01
N SER A 71 -10.56 2.97 13.77
CA SER A 71 -10.90 2.74 15.19
C SER A 71 -10.76 4.01 16.04
N GLY A 72 -9.99 5.01 15.61
CA GLY A 72 -9.89 6.34 16.21
C GLY A 72 -11.09 7.27 15.93
N GLY A 73 -12.10 6.80 15.19
CA GLY A 73 -13.28 7.61 14.84
C GLY A 73 -12.91 8.91 14.12
N GLY A 74 -13.55 10.03 14.50
CA GLY A 74 -13.31 11.35 13.90
C GLY A 74 -11.89 11.89 14.06
N GLN A 75 -11.10 11.35 14.99
CA GLN A 75 -9.71 11.75 15.20
C GLN A 75 -8.71 11.08 14.27
N THR A 76 -9.15 10.10 13.48
CA THR A 76 -8.24 9.34 12.58
C THR A 76 -7.46 10.25 11.64
N PHE A 77 -8.09 11.29 11.14
CA PHE A 77 -7.50 12.27 10.19
C PHE A 77 -7.25 13.64 10.81
N ASP A 78 -7.40 13.80 12.13
CA ASP A 78 -7.06 15.03 12.83
C ASP A 78 -5.56 15.09 13.11
N TYR A 79 -4.82 15.63 12.15
CA TYR A 79 -3.36 15.78 12.26
C TYR A 79 -2.97 16.88 13.25
N ALA A 80 -3.85 17.86 13.50
CA ALA A 80 -3.58 18.96 14.43
C ALA A 80 -3.63 18.50 15.90
N ALA A 81 -4.45 17.50 16.19
CA ALA A 81 -4.55 16.93 17.54
C ALA A 81 -3.39 15.97 17.88
N ARG A 82 -2.51 15.65 16.93
CA ARG A 82 -1.38 14.75 17.18
C ARG A 82 -0.31 15.42 18.03
N PRO A 83 0.36 14.67 18.94
CA PRO A 83 1.51 15.19 19.70
C PRO A 83 2.57 15.79 18.77
N GLN A 84 3.23 16.87 19.19
CA GLN A 84 4.26 17.56 18.39
C GLN A 84 5.37 16.62 17.91
N ALA A 85 5.78 15.64 18.72
CA ALA A 85 6.76 14.63 18.32
C ALA A 85 6.30 13.82 17.10
N ALA A 86 5.03 13.38 17.08
CA ALA A 86 4.45 12.66 15.94
C ALA A 86 4.29 13.54 14.70
N GLN A 87 4.06 14.85 14.88
CA GLN A 87 4.06 15.81 13.77
C GLN A 87 5.47 15.99 13.19
N GLN A 88 6.49 16.03 14.04
CA GLN A 88 7.89 16.19 13.63
C GLN A 88 8.38 14.98 12.81
N GLU A 89 7.95 13.77 13.17
CA GLU A 89 8.28 12.54 12.42
C GLU A 89 7.72 12.55 10.98
N THR A 90 6.65 13.29 10.71
CA THR A 90 6.07 13.41 9.38
C THR A 90 6.70 14.52 8.53
N ARG A 91 7.59 15.34 9.11
CA ARG A 91 8.21 16.47 8.43
C ARG A 91 9.44 16.03 7.62
N VAL A 92 9.49 16.44 6.35
CA VAL A 92 10.65 16.29 5.48
C VAL A 92 11.05 17.68 4.97
N GLY A 93 12.12 18.23 5.52
CA GLY A 93 12.45 19.65 5.33
C GLY A 93 11.36 20.54 5.93
N GLU A 94 10.80 21.43 5.13
CA GLU A 94 9.71 22.33 5.55
C GLU A 94 8.30 21.76 5.27
N VAL A 95 8.22 20.58 4.62
CA VAL A 95 6.94 20.00 4.16
C VAL A 95 6.51 18.88 5.10
N TYR A 96 5.25 18.95 5.55
CA TYR A 96 4.61 17.82 6.22
C TYR A 96 4.15 16.79 5.19
N ARG A 97 4.51 15.52 5.42
CA ARG A 97 4.05 14.39 4.61
C ARG A 97 3.04 13.57 5.39
N ASP A 98 2.01 13.11 4.71
CA ASP A 98 1.11 12.10 5.29
C ASP A 98 1.86 10.77 5.52
N GLY A 99 1.35 9.96 6.47
CA GLY A 99 1.99 8.69 6.84
C GLY A 99 2.06 7.71 5.67
N GLY A 100 1.03 7.70 4.81
CA GLY A 100 1.01 6.90 3.58
C GLY A 100 2.07 7.35 2.60
N GLY A 101 2.24 8.67 2.43
CA GLY A 101 3.25 9.24 1.53
C GLY A 101 4.68 8.87 1.92
N ARG A 102 4.97 8.77 3.21
CA ARG A 102 6.29 8.30 3.67
C ARG A 102 6.57 6.86 3.21
N VAL A 103 5.61 5.96 3.41
CA VAL A 103 5.71 4.55 3.00
C VAL A 103 5.78 4.42 1.48
N THR A 104 4.89 5.10 0.75
CA THR A 104 4.85 5.10 -0.72
C THR A 104 6.18 5.54 -1.31
N LEU A 105 6.75 6.63 -0.80
CA LEU A 105 8.04 7.13 -1.28
C LEU A 105 9.21 6.23 -0.84
N ARG A 106 9.10 5.51 0.29
CA ARG A 106 10.09 4.50 0.66
C ARG A 106 10.06 3.32 -0.31
N ILE A 107 8.87 2.81 -0.66
CA ILE A 107 8.72 1.75 -1.66
C ILE A 107 9.30 2.21 -3.01
N TYR A 108 8.99 3.42 -3.44
CA TYR A 108 9.51 3.99 -4.70
C TYR A 108 11.05 4.06 -4.74
N ARG A 109 11.70 4.20 -3.59
CA ARG A 109 13.17 4.24 -3.46
C ARG A 109 13.79 2.87 -3.22
N SER A 110 13.03 1.80 -3.27
CA SER A 110 13.57 0.44 -3.13
C SER A 110 14.65 0.19 -4.18
N LEU A 111 15.73 -0.44 -3.76
CA LEU A 111 16.84 -0.85 -4.63
C LEU A 111 16.58 -2.22 -5.27
N LYS A 112 15.50 -2.88 -4.89
CA LYS A 112 15.08 -4.19 -5.41
C LYS A 112 13.76 -4.05 -6.14
N PRO A 113 13.49 -4.86 -7.19
CA PRO A 113 12.17 -4.94 -7.80
C PRO A 113 11.09 -5.25 -6.77
N VAL A 114 9.96 -4.53 -6.82
CA VAL A 114 8.83 -4.69 -5.90
C VAL A 114 7.59 -5.09 -6.66
N ILE A 115 7.00 -6.22 -6.28
CA ILE A 115 5.79 -6.78 -6.89
C ILE A 115 4.65 -6.73 -5.87
N GLY A 116 3.55 -6.09 -6.21
CA GLY A 116 2.31 -6.16 -5.45
C GLY A 116 1.48 -7.38 -5.85
N ALA A 117 1.27 -8.32 -4.95
CA ALA A 117 0.35 -9.44 -5.10
C ALA A 117 -0.96 -9.13 -4.36
N ILE A 118 -1.94 -8.57 -5.10
CA ILE A 118 -3.16 -7.99 -4.53
C ILE A 118 -4.22 -9.08 -4.38
N ASN A 119 -4.23 -9.72 -3.23
CA ASN A 119 -5.05 -10.90 -2.95
C ASN A 119 -6.54 -10.62 -2.70
N GLY A 120 -6.93 -9.37 -2.48
CA GLY A 120 -8.31 -9.03 -2.15
C GLY A 120 -8.58 -7.54 -2.15
N ALA A 121 -9.43 -7.06 -1.25
CA ALA A 121 -9.79 -5.65 -1.18
C ALA A 121 -8.58 -4.74 -0.93
N ALA A 122 -8.39 -3.74 -1.79
CA ALA A 122 -7.38 -2.70 -1.73
C ALA A 122 -8.07 -1.33 -1.86
N VAL A 123 -8.23 -0.61 -0.73
CA VAL A 123 -9.05 0.60 -0.66
C VAL A 123 -8.31 1.72 0.06
N GLY A 124 -8.48 2.96 -0.37
CA GLY A 124 -7.80 4.12 0.23
C GLY A 124 -6.29 3.95 0.23
N ILE A 125 -5.64 4.00 1.40
CA ILE A 125 -4.19 3.77 1.51
C ILE A 125 -3.77 2.38 0.99
N GLY A 126 -4.61 1.35 1.10
CA GLY A 126 -4.36 0.04 0.49
C GLY A 126 -4.29 0.10 -1.03
N MET A 127 -4.95 1.09 -1.63
CA MET A 127 -4.86 1.37 -3.06
C MET A 127 -3.60 2.16 -3.40
N THR A 128 -3.32 3.22 -2.65
CA THR A 128 -2.22 4.13 -2.96
C THR A 128 -0.86 3.54 -2.63
N LEU A 129 -0.77 2.67 -1.62
CA LEU A 129 0.43 1.95 -1.21
C LEU A 129 1.08 1.12 -2.34
N GLN A 130 0.27 0.54 -3.22
CA GLN A 130 0.77 -0.31 -4.30
C GLN A 130 1.18 0.44 -5.57
N LEU A 131 0.81 1.72 -5.71
CA LEU A 131 1.09 2.50 -6.91
C LEU A 131 2.58 2.65 -7.24
N PRO A 132 3.51 2.82 -6.27
CA PRO A 132 4.94 2.92 -6.53
C PRO A 132 5.63 1.59 -6.80
N MET A 133 4.96 0.45 -6.60
CA MET A 133 5.53 -0.87 -6.88
C MET A 133 5.73 -1.03 -8.39
N ASP A 134 6.75 -1.79 -8.80
CA ASP A 134 7.10 -1.97 -10.22
C ASP A 134 6.03 -2.73 -10.98
N MET A 135 5.50 -3.78 -10.39
CA MET A 135 4.41 -4.60 -10.97
C MET A 135 3.30 -4.85 -9.94
N ARG A 136 2.09 -5.03 -10.45
CA ARG A 136 0.90 -5.42 -9.67
C ARG A 136 0.22 -6.57 -10.37
N LEU A 137 0.13 -7.70 -9.68
CA LEU A 137 -0.69 -8.84 -10.03
C LEU A 137 -1.87 -8.86 -9.05
N ALA A 138 -3.02 -9.32 -9.47
CA ALA A 138 -4.18 -9.34 -8.58
C ALA A 138 -4.96 -10.64 -8.68
N SER A 139 -5.62 -10.97 -7.58
CA SER A 139 -6.66 -12.00 -7.58
C SER A 139 -7.84 -11.54 -8.44
N THR A 140 -8.49 -12.47 -9.13
CA THR A 140 -9.77 -12.23 -9.82
C THR A 140 -10.86 -11.72 -8.87
N GLU A 141 -10.74 -11.99 -7.56
CA GLU A 141 -11.65 -11.54 -6.52
C GLU A 141 -11.30 -10.17 -5.93
N ALA A 142 -10.17 -9.58 -6.31
CA ALA A 142 -9.73 -8.30 -5.79
C ALA A 142 -10.72 -7.18 -6.10
N ARG A 143 -10.81 -6.21 -5.19
CA ARG A 143 -11.63 -5.01 -5.32
C ARG A 143 -10.77 -3.79 -5.02
N PHE A 144 -10.91 -2.78 -5.83
CA PHE A 144 -10.09 -1.57 -5.78
C PHE A 144 -10.93 -0.32 -5.56
N GLY A 145 -10.41 0.68 -4.82
CA GLY A 145 -11.15 1.91 -4.63
C GLY A 145 -10.34 3.08 -4.10
N PHE A 146 -10.43 4.22 -4.80
CA PHE A 146 -9.89 5.51 -4.37
C PHE A 146 -10.98 6.31 -3.64
N VAL A 147 -11.40 5.84 -2.47
CA VAL A 147 -12.61 6.30 -1.75
C VAL A 147 -12.46 7.66 -1.06
N PHE A 148 -11.46 8.46 -1.40
CA PHE A 148 -11.13 9.73 -0.74
C PHE A 148 -12.28 10.73 -0.78
N ALA A 149 -12.90 10.95 -1.95
CA ALA A 149 -14.05 11.85 -2.10
C ALA A 149 -15.22 11.48 -1.20
N ARG A 150 -15.45 10.18 -0.94
CA ARG A 150 -16.50 9.72 -0.02
C ARG A 150 -16.22 10.05 1.45
N ARG A 151 -15.00 10.43 1.77
CA ARG A 151 -14.54 10.80 3.11
C ARG A 151 -14.25 12.30 3.25
N GLY A 152 -14.47 13.08 2.20
CA GLY A 152 -14.16 14.51 2.19
C GLY A 152 -12.66 14.81 2.29
N ILE A 153 -11.80 13.87 1.88
CA ILE A 153 -10.34 14.03 1.87
C ILE A 153 -9.80 13.98 0.45
N THR A 154 -8.67 14.63 0.25
CA THR A 154 -7.96 14.63 -1.04
C THR A 154 -7.17 13.32 -1.24
N PRO A 155 -6.86 12.93 -2.49
CA PRO A 155 -5.93 11.84 -2.77
C PRO A 155 -4.59 12.05 -2.06
N GLU A 156 -4.12 11.03 -1.33
CA GLU A 156 -2.94 11.06 -0.47
C GLU A 156 -1.83 10.11 -0.98
N ALA A 157 -0.75 9.94 -0.23
CA ALA A 157 0.34 9.00 -0.50
C ALA A 157 0.96 9.17 -1.90
N ALA A 158 1.12 10.41 -2.35
CA ALA A 158 1.64 10.76 -3.68
C ALA A 158 0.85 10.13 -4.85
N SER A 159 -0.40 9.68 -4.60
CA SER A 159 -1.24 9.06 -5.64
C SER A 159 -1.54 9.99 -6.80
N SER A 160 -1.62 11.30 -6.58
CA SER A 160 -1.77 12.32 -7.64
C SER A 160 -0.60 12.33 -8.63
N TRP A 161 0.56 11.83 -8.23
CA TRP A 161 1.72 11.67 -9.11
C TRP A 161 1.76 10.31 -9.81
N PHE A 162 1.54 9.22 -9.06
CA PHE A 162 1.66 7.87 -9.58
C PHE A 162 0.47 7.45 -10.44
N LEU A 163 -0.76 7.65 -9.96
CA LEU A 163 -1.96 7.09 -10.59
C LEU A 163 -2.14 7.53 -12.04
N PRO A 164 -2.07 8.84 -12.41
CA PRO A 164 -2.26 9.26 -13.80
C PRO A 164 -1.17 8.75 -14.75
N ARG A 165 0.01 8.39 -14.22
CA ARG A 165 1.09 7.78 -15.00
C ARG A 165 0.86 6.31 -15.29
N LEU A 166 0.08 5.65 -14.46
CA LEU A 166 -0.25 4.22 -14.64
C LEU A 166 -1.48 4.03 -15.55
N VAL A 167 -2.55 4.83 -15.34
CA VAL A 167 -3.86 4.58 -15.96
C VAL A 167 -4.35 5.73 -16.84
N GLY A 168 -3.54 6.75 -17.01
CA GLY A 168 -3.92 7.98 -17.72
C GLY A 168 -4.79 8.92 -16.88
N MET A 169 -4.82 10.20 -17.27
CA MET A 169 -5.45 11.27 -16.48
C MET A 169 -6.96 11.06 -16.32
N GLN A 170 -7.65 10.69 -17.39
CA GLN A 170 -9.13 10.54 -17.36
C GLN A 170 -9.57 9.46 -16.38
N THR A 171 -8.95 8.28 -16.44
CA THR A 171 -9.25 7.17 -15.51
C THR A 171 -8.91 7.54 -14.07
N ALA A 172 -7.77 8.20 -13.85
CA ALA A 172 -7.37 8.65 -12.53
C ALA A 172 -8.38 9.63 -11.92
N LEU A 173 -8.84 10.62 -12.69
CA LEU A 173 -9.85 11.59 -12.26
C LEU A 173 -11.22 10.91 -12.01
N GLU A 174 -11.66 10.03 -12.91
CA GLU A 174 -12.90 9.27 -12.73
C GLU A 174 -12.90 8.52 -11.39
N TRP A 175 -11.86 7.73 -11.13
CA TRP A 175 -11.78 6.93 -9.91
C TRP A 175 -11.68 7.78 -8.64
N CYS A 176 -10.88 8.86 -8.69
CA CYS A 176 -10.73 9.75 -7.54
C CYS A 176 -11.98 10.58 -7.23
N PHE A 177 -12.67 11.10 -8.26
CA PHE A 177 -13.85 11.96 -8.07
C PHE A 177 -15.09 11.16 -7.68
N THR A 178 -15.28 9.98 -8.27
CA THR A 178 -16.42 9.13 -7.93
C THR A 178 -16.23 8.40 -6.61
N GLY A 179 -14.99 8.09 -6.25
CA GLY A 179 -14.65 7.27 -5.10
C GLY A 179 -15.29 5.88 -5.16
N ARG A 180 -15.68 5.40 -6.35
CA ARG A 180 -16.32 4.09 -6.50
C ARG A 180 -15.32 2.96 -6.27
N VAL A 181 -15.86 1.81 -5.88
CA VAL A 181 -15.12 0.56 -5.83
C VAL A 181 -15.35 -0.18 -7.15
N PHE A 182 -14.28 -0.74 -7.71
CA PHE A 182 -14.32 -1.45 -8.99
C PHE A 182 -13.66 -2.83 -8.90
N ALA A 183 -13.95 -3.68 -9.88
CA ALA A 183 -13.48 -5.06 -9.92
C ALA A 183 -12.05 -5.17 -10.47
N ALA A 184 -11.42 -6.32 -10.23
CA ALA A 184 -10.09 -6.66 -10.76
C ALA A 184 -10.02 -6.59 -12.29
N GLN A 185 -11.10 -7.00 -12.97
CA GLN A 185 -11.17 -6.96 -14.42
C GLN A 185 -11.02 -5.53 -14.98
N GLU A 186 -11.67 -4.53 -14.36
CA GLU A 186 -11.51 -3.14 -14.76
C GLU A 186 -10.08 -2.64 -14.49
N ALA A 187 -9.47 -3.05 -13.35
CA ALA A 187 -8.09 -2.71 -13.05
C ALA A 187 -7.11 -3.23 -14.12
N LEU A 188 -7.36 -4.42 -14.65
CA LEU A 188 -6.59 -5.00 -15.76
C LEU A 188 -6.82 -4.20 -17.04
N GLU A 189 -8.07 -3.96 -17.43
CA GLU A 189 -8.43 -3.25 -18.67
C GLU A 189 -7.88 -1.82 -18.72
N ARG A 190 -7.78 -1.16 -17.56
CA ARG A 190 -7.22 0.19 -17.43
C ARG A 190 -5.70 0.23 -17.19
N GLY A 191 -5.03 -0.93 -17.16
CA GLY A 191 -3.58 -1.03 -17.03
C GLY A 191 -3.06 -0.78 -15.61
N LEU A 192 -3.92 -0.80 -14.60
CA LEU A 192 -3.50 -0.68 -13.20
C LEU A 192 -2.78 -1.94 -12.73
N VAL A 193 -3.28 -3.11 -13.07
CA VAL A 193 -2.67 -4.41 -12.82
C VAL A 193 -2.24 -5.08 -14.13
N ARG A 194 -1.17 -5.88 -14.05
CA ARG A 194 -0.59 -6.54 -15.21
C ARG A 194 -1.34 -7.81 -15.61
N SER A 195 -1.79 -8.57 -14.61
CA SER A 195 -2.47 -9.86 -14.82
C SER A 195 -3.40 -10.19 -13.66
N LEU A 196 -4.35 -11.08 -13.92
CA LEU A 196 -5.27 -11.64 -12.93
C LEU A 196 -5.03 -13.14 -12.80
N HIS A 197 -5.12 -13.62 -11.58
CA HIS A 197 -4.92 -15.02 -11.22
C HIS A 197 -6.03 -15.49 -10.30
N ALA A 198 -6.33 -16.79 -10.26
CA ALA A 198 -7.17 -17.36 -9.22
C ALA A 198 -6.55 -17.10 -7.84
N PRO A 199 -7.36 -17.02 -6.76
CA PRO A 199 -6.83 -16.67 -5.44
C PRO A 199 -5.64 -17.51 -4.97
N ASP A 200 -5.67 -18.82 -5.24
CA ASP A 200 -4.64 -19.79 -4.91
C ASP A 200 -3.42 -19.80 -5.86
N GLU A 201 -3.57 -19.22 -7.03
CA GLU A 201 -2.51 -19.10 -8.05
C GLU A 201 -1.74 -17.77 -8.00
N LEU A 202 -2.20 -16.80 -7.21
CA LEU A 202 -1.65 -15.44 -7.23
C LEU A 202 -0.19 -15.38 -6.74
N LEU A 203 0.16 -16.08 -5.65
CA LEU A 203 1.53 -16.06 -5.13
C LEU A 203 2.49 -16.98 -5.90
N PRO A 204 2.05 -18.13 -6.44
CA PRO A 204 2.89 -18.95 -7.33
C PRO A 204 3.22 -18.29 -8.69
N ALA A 205 2.40 -17.35 -9.16
CA ALA A 205 2.54 -16.70 -10.48
C ALA A 205 3.70 -15.74 -10.55
#